data_0564b116ae0003c47a787c4e0138ddb1
#
_entry.id   0564b116ae0003c47a787c4e0138ddb1
#
_cell.length_a   1.000
_cell.length_b   1.000
_cell.length_c   1.000
_cell.angle_alpha   90.00
_cell.angle_beta   90.00
_cell.angle_gamma   90.00
#
_symmetry.space_group_name_H-M   'P 1'
#
loop_
_entity.id
_entity.type
_entity.pdbx_description
1 polymer ?
#
loop_
_entity_poly.entity_id
_entity_poly.type
_entity_poly.pdbx_seq_one_letter_code
_entity_poly.pdbx_strand_id
1 'polypeptide(L)'
;IGGAGLGSVLVANPPSVVAKTFREIFGLVRGNPYTKARYMELLQMLYDMFMMARREGVVALDQHVERPEESSFFRRYPFFHSNHHALSFLADTMKVMISGSVATYDLMELMDVDLETMREEAMRPSHIMAKVADAMPGFGIVAAVLGVVITMGAIGGPPEEVGHKVAAALVGTFLGILLSYGIF
;
A
#
# COMPACT_ATOMS: atom_id res chain seq x y z
N ILE A 1 -11.57 -21.53 -5.43
CA ILE A 1 -11.65 -20.40 -4.48
C ILE A 1 -10.45 -19.47 -4.66
N GLY A 2 -9.20 -19.92 -4.43
CA GLY A 2 -8.02 -19.07 -4.58
C GLY A 2 -7.86 -18.44 -5.96
N GLY A 3 -8.12 -19.19 -7.04
CA GLY A 3 -8.11 -18.66 -8.41
C GLY A 3 -9.19 -17.61 -8.67
N ALA A 4 -10.39 -17.76 -8.09
CA ALA A 4 -11.45 -16.76 -8.19
C ALA A 4 -11.07 -15.46 -7.45
N GLY A 5 -10.48 -15.59 -6.27
CA GLY A 5 -9.95 -14.44 -5.51
C GLY A 5 -8.86 -13.69 -6.27
N LEU A 6 -7.85 -14.38 -6.77
CA LEU A 6 -6.80 -13.77 -7.60
C LEU A 6 -7.38 -13.14 -8.87
N GLY A 7 -8.29 -13.81 -9.54
CA GLY A 7 -8.98 -13.30 -10.72
C GLY A 7 -9.74 -12.00 -10.44
N SER A 8 -10.45 -11.93 -9.31
CA SER A 8 -11.18 -10.72 -8.91
C SER A 8 -10.26 -9.53 -8.66
N VAL A 9 -9.08 -9.76 -8.06
CA VAL A 9 -8.05 -8.72 -7.86
C VAL A 9 -7.56 -8.17 -9.19
N LEU A 10 -7.23 -9.07 -10.13
CA LEU A 10 -6.70 -8.69 -11.44
C LEU A 10 -7.72 -7.92 -12.30
N VAL A 11 -9.00 -8.29 -12.21
CA VAL A 11 -10.08 -7.64 -12.98
C VAL A 11 -10.47 -6.30 -12.37
N ALA A 12 -10.49 -6.20 -11.04
CA ALA A 12 -10.99 -5.02 -10.32
C ALA A 12 -9.96 -3.90 -10.15
N ASN A 13 -8.67 -4.16 -10.40
CA ASN A 13 -7.60 -3.21 -10.11
C ASN A 13 -6.61 -3.05 -11.27
N PRO A 14 -6.02 -1.84 -11.45
CA PRO A 14 -4.96 -1.63 -12.43
C PRO A 14 -3.75 -2.52 -12.15
N PRO A 15 -3.06 -3.03 -13.19
CA PRO A 15 -1.92 -3.94 -13.02
C PRO A 15 -0.78 -3.37 -12.16
N SER A 16 -0.56 -2.06 -12.22
CA SER A 16 0.46 -1.36 -11.42
C SER A 16 0.17 -1.46 -9.92
N VAL A 17 -1.11 -1.31 -9.53
CA VAL A 17 -1.55 -1.41 -8.13
C VAL A 17 -1.45 -2.85 -7.63
N VAL A 18 -1.81 -3.82 -8.46
CA VAL A 18 -1.67 -5.25 -8.15
C VAL A 18 -0.20 -5.60 -7.91
N ALA A 19 0.69 -5.17 -8.80
CA ALA A 19 2.14 -5.41 -8.65
C ALA A 19 2.70 -4.74 -7.37
N LYS A 20 2.24 -3.52 -7.05
CA LYS A 20 2.59 -2.83 -5.80
C LYS A 20 2.13 -3.62 -4.58
N THR A 21 0.88 -4.09 -4.56
CA THR A 21 0.32 -4.91 -3.47
C THR A 21 1.16 -6.16 -3.20
N PHE A 22 1.50 -6.93 -4.24
CA PHE A 22 2.36 -8.11 -4.08
C PHE A 22 3.75 -7.75 -3.55
N ARG A 23 4.35 -6.66 -4.04
CA ARG A 23 5.67 -6.21 -3.55
C ARG A 23 5.63 -5.83 -2.07
N GLU A 24 4.57 -5.18 -1.62
CA GLU A 24 4.40 -4.77 -0.22
C GLU A 24 4.17 -5.97 0.71
N ILE A 25 3.39 -6.97 0.28
CA ILE A 25 3.23 -8.22 1.03
C ILE A 25 4.61 -8.88 1.28
N PHE A 26 5.44 -8.99 0.24
CA PHE A 26 6.81 -9.49 0.42
C PHE A 26 7.69 -8.56 1.27
N GLY A 27 7.40 -7.27 1.27
CA GLY A 27 8.07 -6.26 2.09
C GLY A 27 7.80 -6.42 3.59
N LEU A 28 6.65 -6.95 3.99
CA LEU A 28 6.29 -7.17 5.40
C LEU A 28 7.31 -8.04 6.16
N VAL A 29 7.94 -9.00 5.45
CA VAL A 29 8.95 -9.88 6.04
C VAL A 29 10.24 -9.13 6.37
N ARG A 30 10.49 -7.96 5.77
CA ARG A 30 11.71 -7.16 5.99
C ARG A 30 11.69 -6.28 7.23
N GLY A 31 10.55 -6.18 7.92
CA GLY A 31 10.39 -5.38 9.12
C GLY A 31 10.22 -3.88 8.87
N ASN A 32 10.07 -3.11 9.97
CA ASN A 32 9.83 -1.67 9.89
C ASN A 32 11.10 -0.92 9.43
N PRO A 33 11.07 -0.22 8.29
CA PRO A 33 12.21 0.56 7.81
C PRO A 33 12.45 1.85 8.63
N TYR A 34 11.47 2.33 9.40
CA TYR A 34 11.54 3.58 10.15
C TYR A 34 12.16 3.38 11.54
N THR A 35 13.49 3.54 11.61
CA THR A 35 14.26 3.43 12.86
C THR A 35 14.55 4.80 13.47
N LYS A 36 14.94 4.81 14.76
CA LYS A 36 15.37 6.04 15.46
C LYS A 36 16.49 6.79 14.70
N ALA A 37 17.43 6.05 14.12
CA ALA A 37 18.53 6.65 13.35
C ALA A 37 18.03 7.43 12.13
N ARG A 38 17.02 6.92 11.43
CA ARG A 38 16.40 7.60 10.27
C ARG A 38 15.66 8.88 10.67
N TYR A 39 14.97 8.85 11.80
CA TYR A 39 14.33 10.06 12.33
C TYR A 39 15.38 11.11 12.75
N MET A 40 16.50 10.69 13.33
CA MET A 40 17.59 11.62 13.67
C MET A 40 18.24 12.23 12.43
N GLU A 41 18.42 11.45 11.36
CA GLU A 41 18.90 11.95 10.07
C GLU A 41 17.96 13.00 9.48
N LEU A 42 16.63 12.74 9.51
CA LEU A 42 15.62 13.70 9.07
C LEU A 42 15.69 15.01 9.87
N LEU A 43 15.77 14.93 11.20
CA LEU A 43 15.83 16.11 12.05
C LEU A 43 17.11 16.92 11.78
N GLN A 44 18.24 16.24 11.56
CA GLN A 44 19.50 16.90 11.23
C GLN A 44 19.43 17.56 9.86
N MET A 45 18.86 16.90 8.88
CA MET A 45 18.64 17.46 7.53
C MET A 45 17.79 18.72 7.60
N LEU A 46 16.65 18.69 8.32
CA LEU A 46 15.80 19.86 8.50
C LEU A 46 16.54 21.00 9.22
N TYR A 47 17.30 20.69 10.27
CA TYR A 47 18.11 21.69 10.97
C TYR A 47 19.12 22.35 10.04
N ASP A 48 19.87 21.57 9.28
CA ASP A 48 20.89 22.10 8.35
C ASP A 48 20.25 22.91 7.22
N MET A 49 19.06 22.50 6.75
CA MET A 49 18.28 23.25 5.76
C MET A 49 17.83 24.60 6.30
N PHE A 50 17.27 24.64 7.51
CA PHE A 50 16.85 25.90 8.14
C PHE A 50 18.05 26.81 8.49
N MET A 51 19.17 26.24 8.86
CA MET A 51 20.40 27.01 9.06
C MET A 51 20.96 27.62 7.78
N MET A 52 20.85 26.90 6.65
CA MET A 52 21.19 27.43 5.33
C MET A 52 20.25 28.60 4.96
N ALA A 53 18.94 28.40 5.09
CA ALA A 53 17.95 29.46 4.84
C ALA A 53 18.18 30.71 5.70
N ARG A 54 18.59 30.53 6.96
CA ARG A 54 18.87 31.64 7.87
C ARG A 54 20.16 32.39 7.52
N ARG A 55 21.20 31.72 7.03
CA ARG A 55 22.50 32.31 6.72
C ARG A 55 22.56 32.94 5.34
N GLU A 56 21.99 32.28 4.36
CA GLU A 56 22.14 32.59 2.94
C GLU A 56 20.83 33.11 2.32
N GLY A 57 19.75 33.09 3.11
CA GLY A 57 18.40 33.42 2.64
C GLY A 57 17.66 32.19 2.08
N VAL A 58 16.33 32.31 2.04
CA VAL A 58 15.45 31.22 1.57
C VAL A 58 15.70 30.90 0.09
N VAL A 59 16.11 31.88 -0.70
CA VAL A 59 16.44 31.71 -2.12
C VAL A 59 17.60 30.75 -2.36
N ALA A 60 18.52 30.60 -1.38
CA ALA A 60 19.63 29.65 -1.48
C ALA A 60 19.15 28.18 -1.54
N LEU A 61 17.96 27.90 -1.03
CA LEU A 61 17.36 26.58 -1.11
C LEU A 61 16.81 26.25 -2.50
N ASP A 62 16.53 27.24 -3.33
CA ASP A 62 15.87 27.07 -4.62
C ASP A 62 16.60 26.06 -5.52
N GLN A 63 17.92 26.20 -5.66
CA GLN A 63 18.73 25.25 -6.43
C GLN A 63 18.69 23.81 -5.92
N HIS A 64 18.35 23.60 -4.65
CA HIS A 64 18.28 22.28 -4.05
C HIS A 64 16.89 21.67 -4.18
N VAL A 65 15.83 22.48 -4.16
CA VAL A 65 14.45 22.02 -4.27
C VAL A 65 13.96 21.89 -5.72
N GLU A 66 14.57 22.62 -6.66
CA GLU A 66 14.27 22.48 -8.10
C GLU A 66 14.62 21.08 -8.61
N ARG A 67 15.79 20.55 -8.22
CA ARG A 67 16.26 19.21 -8.59
C ARG A 67 16.71 18.45 -7.35
N PRO A 68 15.77 17.99 -6.52
CA PRO A 68 16.10 17.42 -5.21
C PRO A 68 16.92 16.13 -5.32
N GLU A 69 16.72 15.31 -6.35
CA GLU A 69 17.46 14.08 -6.56
C GLU A 69 18.94 14.31 -6.95
N GLU A 70 19.23 15.41 -7.63
CA GLU A 70 20.60 15.80 -8.03
C GLU A 70 21.29 16.66 -6.97
N SER A 71 20.57 17.12 -5.97
CA SER A 71 21.03 18.05 -4.96
C SER A 71 22.17 17.49 -4.11
N SER A 72 23.29 18.22 -4.07
CA SER A 72 24.42 17.90 -3.20
C SER A 72 24.08 18.01 -1.70
N PHE A 73 23.08 18.82 -1.36
CA PHE A 73 22.56 18.94 0.00
C PHE A 73 21.84 17.66 0.43
N PHE A 74 20.82 17.20 -0.31
CA PHE A 74 20.04 16.02 0.07
C PHE A 74 20.84 14.71 -0.03
N ARG A 75 21.80 14.61 -0.92
CA ARG A 75 22.71 13.43 -1.00
C ARG A 75 23.52 13.17 0.27
N ARG A 76 23.67 14.15 1.15
CA ARG A 76 24.32 13.95 2.47
C ARG A 76 23.46 13.17 3.45
N TYR A 77 22.17 13.00 3.15
CA TYR A 77 21.17 12.32 3.97
C TYR A 77 20.58 11.12 3.20
N PRO A 78 21.31 10.02 3.12
CA PRO A 78 20.98 8.93 2.19
C PRO A 78 19.63 8.25 2.46
N PHE A 79 19.20 8.16 3.73
CA PHE A 79 17.89 7.57 4.05
C PHE A 79 16.74 8.47 3.62
N PHE A 80 16.86 9.78 3.84
CA PHE A 80 15.88 10.73 3.39
C PHE A 80 15.86 10.83 1.86
N HIS A 81 17.04 10.94 1.25
CA HIS A 81 17.20 11.04 -0.21
C HIS A 81 16.63 9.81 -0.96
N SER A 82 16.73 8.61 -0.37
CA SER A 82 16.16 7.39 -0.97
C SER A 82 14.64 7.29 -0.85
N ASN A 83 14.01 8.12 -0.04
CA ASN A 83 12.55 8.18 0.10
C ASN A 83 11.98 9.25 -0.84
N HIS A 84 11.73 8.86 -2.10
CA HIS A 84 11.25 9.79 -3.13
C HIS A 84 9.97 10.53 -2.73
N HIS A 85 9.03 9.89 -2.04
CA HIS A 85 7.80 10.54 -1.58
C HIS A 85 8.07 11.66 -0.59
N ALA A 86 8.91 11.40 0.44
CA ALA A 86 9.26 12.41 1.42
C ALA A 86 10.10 13.54 0.81
N LEU A 87 11.00 13.20 -0.10
CA LEU A 87 11.85 14.16 -0.81
C LEU A 87 11.03 15.09 -1.70
N SER A 88 10.10 14.55 -2.51
CA SER A 88 9.22 15.33 -3.36
C SER A 88 8.29 16.22 -2.52
N PHE A 89 7.64 15.66 -1.50
CA PHE A 89 6.79 16.43 -0.60
C PHE A 89 7.50 17.64 0.00
N LEU A 90 8.72 17.44 0.54
CA LEU A 90 9.50 18.54 1.10
C LEU A 90 9.88 19.55 0.02
N ALA A 91 10.38 19.10 -1.13
CA ALA A 91 10.83 19.97 -2.20
C ALA A 91 9.67 20.83 -2.75
N ASP A 92 8.50 20.24 -2.98
CA ASP A 92 7.35 20.94 -3.53
C ASP A 92 6.76 21.92 -2.51
N THR A 93 6.68 21.55 -1.23
CA THR A 93 6.31 22.48 -0.15
C THR A 93 7.28 23.66 -0.07
N MET A 94 8.58 23.42 -0.17
CA MET A 94 9.61 24.47 -0.13
C MET A 94 9.53 25.38 -1.35
N LYS A 95 9.27 24.87 -2.56
CA LYS A 95 9.05 25.69 -3.77
C LYS A 95 7.89 26.65 -3.58
N VAL A 96 6.75 26.17 -3.06
CA VAL A 96 5.59 27.03 -2.77
C VAL A 96 5.96 28.11 -1.74
N MET A 97 6.69 27.74 -0.71
CA MET A 97 7.15 28.69 0.32
C MET A 97 8.12 29.75 -0.25
N ILE A 98 9.09 29.34 -1.08
CA ILE A 98 10.09 30.23 -1.71
C ILE A 98 9.42 31.19 -2.68
N SER A 99 8.41 30.73 -3.43
CA SER A 99 7.67 31.59 -4.38
C SER A 99 6.90 32.72 -3.69
N GLY A 100 6.62 32.60 -2.40
CA GLY A 100 5.84 33.57 -1.63
C GLY A 100 4.40 33.75 -2.12
N SER A 101 3.92 32.86 -2.99
CA SER A 101 2.60 32.97 -3.64
C SER A 101 1.44 32.57 -2.73
N VAL A 102 1.71 31.93 -1.60
CA VAL A 102 0.70 31.36 -0.70
C VAL A 102 0.95 31.83 0.72
N ALA A 103 -0.12 32.22 1.43
CA ALA A 103 -0.02 32.58 2.84
C ALA A 103 0.33 31.35 3.68
N THR A 104 0.99 31.54 4.83
CA THR A 104 1.44 30.44 5.69
C THR A 104 0.30 29.53 6.14
N TYR A 105 -0.89 30.10 6.37
CA TYR A 105 -2.07 29.33 6.76
C TYR A 105 -2.55 28.40 5.62
N ASP A 106 -2.62 28.93 4.42
CA ASP A 106 -3.05 28.19 3.23
C ASP A 106 -2.02 27.10 2.86
N LEU A 107 -0.73 27.35 3.12
CA LEU A 107 0.33 26.36 2.95
C LEU A 107 0.15 25.16 3.87
N MET A 108 -0.26 25.38 5.13
CA MET A 108 -0.55 24.29 6.06
C MET A 108 -1.72 23.43 5.56
N GLU A 109 -2.79 24.05 5.07
CA GLU A 109 -3.95 23.35 4.52
C GLU A 109 -3.55 22.53 3.28
N LEU A 110 -2.72 23.08 2.38
CA LEU A 110 -2.19 22.36 1.23
C LEU A 110 -1.35 21.15 1.64
N MET A 111 -0.49 21.31 2.65
CA MET A 111 0.31 20.19 3.17
C MET A 111 -0.57 19.09 3.77
N ASP A 112 -1.63 19.43 4.49
CA ASP A 112 -2.55 18.45 5.07
C ASP A 112 -3.29 17.67 3.99
N VAL A 113 -3.77 18.33 2.94
CA VAL A 113 -4.41 17.69 1.79
C VAL A 113 -3.44 16.76 1.04
N ASP A 114 -2.21 17.18 0.83
CA ASP A 114 -1.19 16.37 0.15
C ASP A 114 -0.82 15.14 1.00
N LEU A 115 -0.64 15.30 2.31
CA LEU A 115 -0.41 14.20 3.25
C LEU A 115 -1.56 13.19 3.26
N GLU A 116 -2.82 13.65 3.24
CA GLU A 116 -3.99 12.75 3.19
C GLU A 116 -4.03 12.00 1.86
N THR A 117 -3.75 12.65 0.74
CA THR A 117 -3.64 12.02 -0.57
C THR A 117 -2.56 10.93 -0.59
N MET A 118 -1.37 11.24 -0.06
CA MET A 118 -0.27 10.28 0.06
C MET A 118 -0.64 9.09 0.95
N ARG A 119 -1.37 9.35 2.04
CA ARG A 119 -1.88 8.33 2.94
C ARG A 119 -2.88 7.41 2.25
N GLU A 120 -3.86 7.96 1.54
CA GLU A 120 -4.83 7.18 0.77
C GLU A 120 -4.15 6.29 -0.27
N GLU A 121 -3.15 6.82 -0.98
CA GLU A 121 -2.36 6.04 -1.93
C GLU A 121 -1.56 4.91 -1.28
N ALA A 122 -0.98 5.17 -0.11
CA ALA A 122 -0.27 4.16 0.65
C ALA A 122 -1.19 3.07 1.21
N MET A 123 -2.46 3.40 1.51
CA MET A 123 -3.45 2.44 2.02
C MET A 123 -4.13 1.60 0.93
N ARG A 124 -4.02 1.98 -0.36
CA ARG A 124 -4.66 1.23 -1.47
C ARG A 124 -4.36 -0.27 -1.47
N PRO A 125 -3.11 -0.75 -1.30
CA PRO A 125 -2.82 -2.18 -1.23
C PRO A 125 -3.55 -2.89 -0.09
N SER A 126 -3.61 -2.27 1.09
CA SER A 126 -4.33 -2.80 2.25
C SER A 126 -5.83 -2.91 1.98
N HIS A 127 -6.44 -1.89 1.37
CA HIS A 127 -7.85 -1.92 0.99
C HIS A 127 -8.17 -3.02 -0.03
N ILE A 128 -7.25 -3.30 -0.98
CA ILE A 128 -7.41 -4.40 -1.92
C ILE A 128 -7.40 -5.73 -1.18
N MET A 129 -6.46 -5.93 -0.26
CA MET A 129 -6.37 -7.16 0.53
C MET A 129 -7.62 -7.37 1.39
N ALA A 130 -8.12 -6.32 2.03
CA ALA A 130 -9.37 -6.37 2.78
C ALA A 130 -10.56 -6.81 1.91
N LYS A 131 -10.71 -6.22 0.71
CA LYS A 131 -11.77 -6.64 -0.23
C LYS A 131 -11.65 -8.09 -0.66
N VAL A 132 -10.44 -8.61 -0.83
CA VAL A 132 -10.20 -10.02 -1.15
C VAL A 132 -10.62 -10.90 0.02
N ALA A 133 -10.19 -10.53 1.24
CA ALA A 133 -10.56 -11.25 2.47
C ALA A 133 -12.08 -11.34 2.61
N ASP A 134 -12.79 -10.22 2.42
CA ASP A 134 -14.25 -10.14 2.52
C ASP A 134 -14.98 -10.99 1.46
N ALA A 135 -14.39 -11.17 0.28
CA ALA A 135 -14.96 -11.97 -0.80
C ALA A 135 -14.76 -13.48 -0.62
N MET A 136 -13.74 -13.90 0.14
CA MET A 136 -13.36 -15.32 0.26
C MET A 136 -14.47 -16.22 0.85
N PRO A 137 -15.21 -15.82 1.91
CA PRO A 137 -16.33 -16.62 2.41
C PRO A 137 -17.42 -16.83 1.37
N GLY A 138 -17.73 -15.79 0.58
CA GLY A 138 -18.70 -15.89 -0.52
C GLY A 138 -18.28 -16.92 -1.58
N PHE A 139 -17.02 -16.92 -2.00
CA PHE A 139 -16.48 -17.94 -2.90
C PHE A 139 -16.53 -19.34 -2.28
N GLY A 140 -16.31 -19.46 -0.96
CA GLY A 140 -16.46 -20.71 -0.24
C GLY A 140 -17.89 -21.27 -0.31
N ILE A 141 -18.89 -20.41 -0.08
CA ILE A 141 -20.32 -20.78 -0.16
C ILE A 141 -20.68 -21.20 -1.59
N VAL A 142 -20.28 -20.43 -2.60
CA VAL A 142 -20.52 -20.76 -4.00
C VAL A 142 -19.91 -22.12 -4.36
N ALA A 143 -18.68 -22.39 -3.92
CA ALA A 143 -18.01 -23.67 -4.15
C ALA A 143 -18.78 -24.84 -3.49
N ALA A 144 -19.30 -24.64 -2.27
CA ALA A 144 -20.10 -25.65 -1.57
C ALA A 144 -21.42 -25.94 -2.31
N VAL A 145 -22.16 -24.89 -2.72
CA VAL A 145 -23.40 -25.05 -3.46
C VAL A 145 -23.18 -25.79 -4.77
N LEU A 146 -22.16 -25.40 -5.54
CA LEU A 146 -21.79 -26.12 -6.77
C LEU A 146 -21.42 -27.58 -6.49
N GLY A 147 -20.69 -27.84 -5.41
CA GLY A 147 -20.34 -29.19 -4.99
C GLY A 147 -21.57 -30.03 -4.68
N VAL A 148 -22.56 -29.45 -3.99
CA VAL A 148 -23.84 -30.14 -3.73
C VAL A 148 -24.59 -30.41 -5.04
N VAL A 149 -24.70 -29.45 -5.96
CA VAL A 149 -25.35 -29.63 -7.27
C VAL A 149 -24.69 -30.78 -8.04
N ILE A 150 -23.37 -30.84 -8.07
CA ILE A 150 -22.62 -31.93 -8.73
C ILE A 150 -22.89 -33.28 -8.03
N THR A 151 -23.01 -33.28 -6.70
CA THR A 151 -23.32 -34.50 -5.92
C THR A 151 -24.72 -35.03 -6.23
N MET A 152 -25.69 -34.14 -6.43
CA MET A 152 -27.06 -34.55 -6.78
C MET A 152 -27.11 -35.33 -8.11
N GLY A 153 -26.24 -35.02 -9.06
CA GLY A 153 -26.09 -35.80 -10.29
C GLY A 153 -25.51 -37.20 -10.10
N ALA A 154 -24.92 -37.49 -8.93
CA ALA A 154 -24.34 -38.80 -8.60
C ALA A 154 -25.18 -39.63 -7.63
N ILE A 155 -26.37 -39.19 -7.23
CA ILE A 155 -27.22 -39.84 -6.22
C ILE A 155 -27.57 -41.29 -6.58
N GLY A 156 -27.60 -41.68 -7.86
CA GLY A 156 -27.83 -43.06 -8.30
C GLY A 156 -26.58 -43.97 -8.26
N GLY A 157 -25.40 -43.41 -7.86
CA GLY A 157 -24.17 -44.12 -7.80
C GLY A 157 -23.83 -44.69 -6.41
N PRO A 158 -22.63 -45.25 -6.23
CA PRO A 158 -22.19 -45.78 -4.96
C PRO A 158 -22.23 -44.75 -3.84
N PRO A 159 -22.70 -45.09 -2.61
CA PRO A 159 -22.75 -44.13 -1.49
C PRO A 159 -21.40 -43.50 -1.14
N GLU A 160 -20.32 -44.20 -1.37
CA GLU A 160 -18.95 -43.72 -1.14
C GLU A 160 -18.59 -42.54 -2.08
N GLU A 161 -18.99 -42.60 -3.35
CA GLU A 161 -18.76 -41.52 -4.29
C GLU A 161 -19.53 -40.25 -3.91
N VAL A 162 -20.78 -40.41 -3.47
CA VAL A 162 -21.63 -39.32 -2.95
C VAL A 162 -20.96 -38.68 -1.73
N GLY A 163 -20.47 -39.48 -0.80
CA GLY A 163 -19.75 -39.05 0.41
C GLY A 163 -18.52 -38.20 0.07
N HIS A 164 -17.69 -38.65 -0.85
CA HIS A 164 -16.49 -37.91 -1.29
C HIS A 164 -16.83 -36.54 -1.90
N LYS A 165 -17.86 -36.47 -2.72
CA LYS A 165 -18.29 -35.19 -3.35
C LYS A 165 -18.85 -34.20 -2.32
N VAL A 166 -19.65 -34.68 -1.35
CA VAL A 166 -20.12 -33.85 -0.23
C VAL A 166 -18.96 -33.34 0.63
N ALA A 167 -18.02 -34.20 0.98
CA ALA A 167 -16.85 -33.81 1.74
C ALA A 167 -16.03 -32.72 1.01
N ALA A 168 -15.79 -32.86 -0.30
CA ALA A 168 -15.10 -31.87 -1.11
C ALA A 168 -15.83 -30.52 -1.14
N ALA A 169 -17.17 -30.51 -1.19
CA ALA A 169 -17.98 -29.30 -1.13
C ALA A 169 -17.82 -28.56 0.23
N LEU A 170 -17.86 -29.30 1.33
CA LEU A 170 -17.67 -28.72 2.68
C LEU A 170 -16.29 -28.15 2.90
N VAL A 171 -15.25 -28.81 2.38
CA VAL A 171 -13.85 -28.27 2.38
C VAL A 171 -13.76 -26.94 1.67
N GLY A 172 -14.53 -26.72 0.60
CA GLY A 172 -14.61 -25.44 -0.07
C GLY A 172 -15.04 -24.31 0.87
N THR A 173 -16.11 -24.50 1.63
CA THR A 173 -16.57 -23.50 2.62
C THR A 173 -15.51 -23.26 3.70
N PHE A 174 -14.95 -24.33 4.25
CA PHE A 174 -13.90 -24.22 5.26
C PHE A 174 -12.69 -23.42 4.77
N LEU A 175 -12.21 -23.73 3.56
CA LEU A 175 -11.07 -23.00 2.97
C LEU A 175 -11.40 -21.51 2.70
N GLY A 176 -12.62 -21.19 2.28
CA GLY A 176 -13.05 -19.81 2.09
C GLY A 176 -12.98 -19.00 3.37
N ILE A 177 -13.47 -19.55 4.48
CA ILE A 177 -13.42 -18.93 5.81
C ILE A 177 -11.99 -18.86 6.34
N LEU A 178 -11.22 -19.94 6.21
CA LEU A 178 -9.82 -19.97 6.65
C LEU A 178 -8.96 -18.95 5.93
N LEU A 179 -9.14 -18.80 4.63
CA LEU A 179 -8.41 -17.79 3.85
C LEU A 179 -8.78 -16.37 4.27
N SER A 180 -10.06 -16.10 4.53
CA SER A 180 -10.56 -14.79 4.93
C SER A 180 -10.02 -14.36 6.29
N TYR A 181 -10.17 -15.20 7.31
CA TYR A 181 -9.90 -14.83 8.70
C TYR A 181 -8.59 -15.38 9.27
N GLY A 182 -7.97 -16.35 8.59
CA GLY A 182 -6.75 -17.00 9.06
C GLY A 182 -5.49 -16.55 8.34
N ILE A 183 -5.61 -16.00 7.10
CA ILE A 183 -4.46 -15.65 6.27
C ILE A 183 -4.49 -14.16 5.90
N PHE A 184 -5.65 -13.61 5.53
CA PHE A 184 -5.84 -12.20 5.20
C PHE A 184 -6.37 -11.39 6.38
#